data_d4fb79a0477a63e7eef754bf13f102f3
#
_entry.id   d4fb79a0477a63e7eef754bf13f102f3
#
_cell.length_a   1.000
_cell.length_b   1.000
_cell.length_c   1.000
_cell.angle_alpha   90.00
_cell.angle_beta   90.00
_cell.angle_gamma   90.00
#
_symmetry.space_group_name_H-M   'P 1'
#
loop_
_entity.id
_entity.type
_entity.pdbx_description
1 polymer ?
#
loop_
_entity_poly.entity_id
_entity_poly.type
_entity_poly.pdbx_seq_one_letter_code
_entity_poly.pdbx_strand_id
1 'polypeptide(L)'
;MSTNDRDIFSRRTLLALAAATAAGALATPAHRALAQNSPLKIGVIGSGRLGGGIGTLLAKAGHPVMFSSRHPEELKKLVEDAGPNAKAGTVEEAAAFGDVILIAVPYSALLQVGRDNAKALAGKVVLNASNPIPSRDGDVARAAQEKGVGEADAELLPGTRLVRAFNSTGAGKFTSEAHRSGEKLGVAIAGDDAGAMKIAAQIVRDAGFEPVEVPLARAKEFAPPSPLFGKAMSVSELRKALGVNQ
;
A
#
# COMPACT_ATOMS: atom_id res chain seq x y z
N MET A 1 73.87 -11.81 40.65
CA MET A 1 73.09 -13.06 40.78
C MET A 1 71.73 -12.77 40.13
N SER A 2 71.69 -13.06 38.99
CA SER A 2 70.92 -13.98 38.08
C SER A 2 69.77 -14.67 38.78
N THR A 3 68.57 -14.45 38.25
CA THR A 3 67.68 -15.49 37.70
C THR A 3 66.57 -14.93 36.88
N ASN A 4 66.54 -15.41 35.69
CA ASN A 4 65.53 -15.46 34.65
C ASN A 4 64.23 -16.03 35.18
N ASP A 5 63.11 -15.47 34.82
CA ASP A 5 61.87 -16.23 34.64
C ASP A 5 61.17 -15.80 33.37
N ARG A 6 61.40 -16.64 32.37
CA ARG A 6 60.71 -16.62 31.07
C ARG A 6 59.66 -17.75 31.09
N ASP A 7 58.56 -17.48 30.39
CA ASP A 7 57.63 -18.44 29.80
C ASP A 7 56.58 -19.10 30.69
N ILE A 8 55.42 -18.43 30.80
CA ILE A 8 54.15 -19.17 30.97
C ILE A 8 53.08 -18.58 30.01
N PHE A 9 53.27 -18.81 28.72
CA PHE A 9 52.12 -18.84 27.80
C PHE A 9 52.22 -20.12 26.95
N SER A 10 51.58 -21.16 27.47
CA SER A 10 51.46 -22.44 26.79
C SER A 10 50.68 -22.27 25.50
N ARG A 11 51.21 -22.86 24.42
CA ARG A 11 50.57 -22.93 23.08
C ARG A 11 49.16 -23.54 23.10
N ARG A 12 48.69 -24.07 24.22
CA ARG A 12 47.33 -24.60 24.39
C ARG A 12 46.28 -23.52 24.71
N THR A 13 46.67 -22.37 25.22
CA THR A 13 45.74 -21.27 25.57
C THR A 13 45.41 -20.39 24.36
N LEU A 14 46.22 -20.40 23.31
CA LEU A 14 45.99 -19.67 22.06
C LEU A 14 45.03 -20.36 21.10
N LEU A 15 44.76 -21.66 21.28
CA LEU A 15 43.82 -22.43 20.42
C LEU A 15 42.37 -22.42 20.97
N ALA A 16 42.15 -21.97 22.21
CA ALA A 16 40.80 -21.91 22.80
C ALA A 16 40.08 -20.58 22.54
N LEU A 17 40.78 -19.51 22.10
CA LEU A 17 40.14 -18.20 21.77
C LEU A 17 39.77 -18.04 20.29
N ALA A 18 40.16 -18.96 19.41
CA ALA A 18 39.83 -18.89 17.97
C ALA A 18 38.53 -19.63 17.58
N ALA A 19 37.87 -20.31 18.54
CA ALA A 19 36.64 -21.08 18.26
C ALA A 19 35.34 -20.38 18.67
N ALA A 20 35.39 -19.15 19.22
CA ALA A 20 34.21 -18.47 19.75
C ALA A 20 33.66 -17.33 18.82
N THR A 21 34.25 -17.08 17.64
CA THR A 21 33.84 -15.98 16.73
C THR A 21 33.24 -16.45 15.41
N ALA A 22 32.92 -17.72 15.24
CA ALA A 22 32.34 -18.25 14.00
C ALA A 22 30.86 -18.67 14.11
N ALA A 23 30.14 -18.33 15.20
CA ALA A 23 28.73 -18.68 15.39
C ALA A 23 27.76 -17.50 15.19
N GLY A 24 28.23 -16.39 14.64
CA GLY A 24 27.42 -15.17 14.47
C GLY A 24 27.36 -14.68 13.03
N ALA A 25 26.80 -15.41 12.08
CA ALA A 25 26.24 -14.86 10.82
C ALA A 25 25.84 -15.97 9.82
N LEU A 26 24.94 -16.85 10.21
CA LEU A 26 24.13 -17.58 9.23
C LEU A 26 22.65 -17.34 9.55
N ALA A 27 22.25 -16.06 9.56
CA ALA A 27 20.87 -15.72 9.34
C ALA A 27 20.57 -16.11 7.88
N THR A 28 20.00 -17.29 7.71
CA THR A 28 19.65 -17.83 6.40
C THR A 28 18.75 -16.85 5.66
N PRO A 29 18.88 -16.69 4.32
CA PRO A 29 18.03 -15.81 3.52
C PRO A 29 16.53 -16.12 3.66
N ALA A 30 16.18 -17.32 4.14
CA ALA A 30 14.80 -17.71 4.45
C ALA A 30 14.13 -16.85 5.55
N HIS A 31 14.86 -16.39 6.59
CA HIS A 31 14.30 -15.51 7.62
C HIS A 31 14.03 -14.10 7.10
N ARG A 32 14.78 -13.65 6.10
CA ARG A 32 14.58 -12.34 5.47
C ARG A 32 13.41 -12.37 4.47
N ALA A 33 13.17 -13.51 3.82
CA ALA A 33 12.02 -13.70 2.93
C ALA A 33 10.68 -13.79 3.69
N LEU A 34 10.68 -14.39 4.89
CA LEU A 34 9.48 -14.47 5.74
C LEU A 34 9.10 -13.12 6.36
N ALA A 35 10.06 -12.21 6.57
CA ALA A 35 9.77 -10.86 7.07
C ALA A 35 9.15 -9.93 6.01
N GLN A 36 9.22 -10.26 4.72
CA GLN A 36 8.66 -9.46 3.63
C GLN A 36 7.19 -9.79 3.32
N ASN A 37 6.63 -10.87 3.88
CA ASN A 37 5.26 -11.32 3.62
C ASN A 37 4.38 -11.38 4.89
N SER A 38 4.72 -10.66 5.94
CA SER A 38 3.83 -10.56 7.10
C SER A 38 2.55 -9.83 6.72
N PRO A 39 1.35 -10.36 7.10
CA PRO A 39 0.10 -9.69 6.82
C PRO A 39 0.07 -8.28 7.42
N LEU A 40 -0.18 -7.27 6.58
CA LEU A 40 -0.33 -5.88 7.00
C LEU A 40 -1.78 -5.64 7.43
N LYS A 41 -2.00 -4.89 8.49
CA LYS A 41 -3.34 -4.42 8.84
C LYS A 41 -3.78 -3.34 7.87
N ILE A 42 -4.94 -3.50 7.25
CA ILE A 42 -5.47 -2.57 6.26
C ILE A 42 -6.71 -1.87 6.82
N GLY A 43 -6.64 -0.56 6.96
CA GLY A 43 -7.81 0.27 7.23
C GLY A 43 -8.41 0.75 5.90
N VAL A 44 -9.68 0.45 5.65
CA VAL A 44 -10.40 0.88 4.45
C VAL A 44 -11.34 2.03 4.79
N ILE A 45 -11.02 3.22 4.32
CA ILE A 45 -11.87 4.40 4.47
C ILE A 45 -12.70 4.57 3.21
N GLY A 46 -14.01 4.29 3.34
CA GLY A 46 -14.94 4.25 2.22
C GLY A 46 -15.13 2.83 1.68
N SER A 47 -16.05 2.07 2.29
CA SER A 47 -16.34 0.66 1.97
C SER A 47 -17.44 0.50 0.92
N GLY A 48 -17.48 1.40 -0.08
CA GLY A 48 -18.33 1.28 -1.25
C GLY A 48 -17.83 0.22 -2.24
N ARG A 49 -18.30 0.28 -3.51
CA ARG A 49 -17.96 -0.71 -4.53
C ARG A 49 -16.46 -0.90 -4.72
N LEU A 50 -15.67 0.19 -4.73
CA LEU A 50 -14.22 0.11 -4.92
C LEU A 50 -13.51 -0.35 -3.64
N GLY A 51 -13.64 0.39 -2.54
CA GLY A 51 -12.94 0.05 -1.29
C GLY A 51 -13.40 -1.28 -0.70
N GLY A 52 -14.71 -1.60 -0.77
CA GLY A 52 -15.23 -2.91 -0.38
C GLY A 52 -14.67 -4.04 -1.24
N GLY A 53 -14.60 -3.85 -2.57
CA GLY A 53 -14.05 -4.85 -3.50
C GLY A 53 -12.57 -5.12 -3.26
N ILE A 54 -11.74 -4.07 -3.23
CA ILE A 54 -10.29 -4.21 -2.98
C ILE A 54 -10.01 -4.76 -1.57
N GLY A 55 -10.71 -4.23 -0.55
CA GLY A 55 -10.56 -4.72 0.82
C GLY A 55 -10.93 -6.20 0.96
N THR A 56 -11.95 -6.67 0.24
CA THR A 56 -12.33 -8.09 0.20
C THR A 56 -11.23 -8.94 -0.43
N LEU A 57 -10.60 -8.50 -1.52
CA LEU A 57 -9.45 -9.20 -2.12
C LEU A 57 -8.30 -9.30 -1.13
N LEU A 58 -7.98 -8.23 -0.42
CA LEU A 58 -6.91 -8.19 0.58
C LEU A 58 -7.22 -9.07 1.80
N ALA A 59 -8.47 -9.07 2.29
CA ALA A 59 -8.88 -9.95 3.38
C ALA A 59 -8.75 -11.44 2.99
N LYS A 60 -9.13 -11.80 1.74
CA LYS A 60 -8.96 -13.14 1.20
C LYS A 60 -7.49 -13.52 0.97
N ALA A 61 -6.63 -12.55 0.72
CA ALA A 61 -5.17 -12.74 0.65
C ALA A 61 -4.51 -12.90 2.04
N GLY A 62 -5.29 -12.81 3.14
CA GLY A 62 -4.81 -13.03 4.50
C GLY A 62 -4.49 -11.78 5.31
N HIS A 63 -4.71 -10.58 4.76
CA HIS A 63 -4.55 -9.33 5.50
C HIS A 63 -5.71 -9.12 6.49
N PRO A 64 -5.45 -8.72 7.75
CA PRO A 64 -6.48 -8.19 8.63
C PRO A 64 -7.03 -6.89 8.05
N VAL A 65 -8.33 -6.82 7.74
CA VAL A 65 -8.99 -5.66 7.11
C VAL A 65 -10.06 -5.09 8.02
N MET A 66 -10.06 -3.79 8.23
CA MET A 66 -11.17 -3.07 8.84
C MET A 66 -11.84 -2.16 7.81
N PHE A 67 -13.05 -2.53 7.42
CA PHE A 67 -13.93 -1.70 6.60
C PHE A 67 -14.56 -0.60 7.42
N SER A 68 -14.66 0.62 6.87
CA SER A 68 -15.30 1.70 7.58
C SER A 68 -16.46 2.33 6.85
N SER A 69 -17.43 2.77 7.64
CA SER A 69 -18.61 3.52 7.20
C SER A 69 -19.02 4.50 8.30
N ARG A 70 -19.85 5.48 7.94
CA ARG A 70 -20.60 6.28 8.91
C ARG A 70 -21.65 5.44 9.63
N HIS A 71 -22.01 4.31 9.04
CA HIS A 71 -22.95 3.30 9.53
C HIS A 71 -22.30 1.92 9.47
N PRO A 72 -21.39 1.57 10.41
CA PRO A 72 -20.64 0.30 10.36
C PRO A 72 -21.54 -0.93 10.43
N GLU A 73 -22.70 -0.82 11.05
CA GLU A 73 -23.72 -1.87 11.15
C GLU A 73 -24.26 -2.34 9.79
N GLU A 74 -24.24 -1.48 8.78
CA GLU A 74 -24.66 -1.79 7.41
C GLU A 74 -23.61 -2.62 6.64
N LEU A 75 -22.39 -2.73 7.17
CA LEU A 75 -21.29 -3.46 6.51
C LEU A 75 -21.28 -4.96 6.83
N LYS A 76 -22.25 -5.48 7.57
CA LYS A 76 -22.30 -6.87 8.01
C LYS A 76 -22.12 -7.85 6.83
N LYS A 77 -22.88 -7.67 5.75
CA LYS A 77 -22.75 -8.54 4.56
C LYS A 77 -21.37 -8.45 3.92
N LEU A 78 -20.77 -7.26 3.83
CA LEU A 78 -19.44 -7.08 3.27
C LEU A 78 -18.38 -7.82 4.10
N VAL A 79 -18.48 -7.74 5.42
CA VAL A 79 -17.58 -8.45 6.35
C VAL A 79 -17.72 -9.96 6.21
N GLU A 80 -18.95 -10.47 6.15
CA GLU A 80 -19.24 -11.90 5.93
C GLU A 80 -18.65 -12.39 4.59
N ASP A 81 -18.86 -11.65 3.49
CA ASP A 81 -18.35 -11.99 2.16
C ASP A 81 -16.81 -11.93 2.08
N ALA A 82 -16.17 -11.04 2.84
CA ALA A 82 -14.72 -10.90 2.93
C ALA A 82 -14.04 -11.99 3.78
N GLY A 83 -14.77 -12.59 4.74
CA GLY A 83 -14.33 -13.72 5.55
C GLY A 83 -13.67 -13.32 6.88
N PRO A 84 -13.00 -14.27 7.56
CA PRO A 84 -12.61 -14.15 8.97
C PRO A 84 -11.56 -13.07 9.27
N ASN A 85 -10.84 -12.59 8.26
CA ASN A 85 -9.85 -11.52 8.39
C ASN A 85 -10.46 -10.11 8.35
N ALA A 86 -11.79 -10.00 8.16
CA ALA A 86 -12.50 -8.75 7.99
C ALA A 86 -13.31 -8.36 9.23
N LYS A 87 -13.42 -7.08 9.48
CA LYS A 87 -14.32 -6.49 10.46
C LYS A 87 -14.79 -5.10 10.02
N ALA A 88 -15.88 -4.62 10.61
CA ALA A 88 -16.37 -3.26 10.39
C ALA A 88 -15.99 -2.34 11.56
N GLY A 89 -15.96 -1.04 11.29
CA GLY A 89 -15.73 0.00 12.28
C GLY A 89 -16.04 1.39 11.74
N THR A 90 -15.82 2.41 12.55
CA THR A 90 -15.87 3.82 12.14
C THR A 90 -14.65 4.19 11.29
N VAL A 91 -14.68 5.38 10.69
CA VAL A 91 -13.52 5.91 9.92
C VAL A 91 -12.31 6.07 10.83
N GLU A 92 -12.49 6.59 12.03
CA GLU A 92 -11.42 6.77 13.03
C GLU A 92 -10.83 5.44 13.48
N GLU A 93 -11.68 4.43 13.72
CA GLU A 93 -11.22 3.09 14.09
C GLU A 93 -10.42 2.46 12.97
N ALA A 94 -10.84 2.57 11.71
CA ALA A 94 -10.11 2.05 10.58
C ALA A 94 -8.77 2.79 10.35
N ALA A 95 -8.77 4.12 10.49
CA ALA A 95 -7.57 4.94 10.43
C ALA A 95 -6.56 4.57 11.52
N ALA A 96 -7.03 4.29 12.74
CA ALA A 96 -6.18 3.85 13.86
C ALA A 96 -5.66 2.41 13.68
N PHE A 97 -6.53 1.51 13.20
CA PHE A 97 -6.25 0.08 13.04
C PHE A 97 -5.17 -0.24 12.00
N GLY A 98 -5.24 0.40 10.82
CA GLY A 98 -4.41 0.03 9.68
C GLY A 98 -2.95 0.45 9.83
N ASP A 99 -2.02 -0.42 9.45
CA ASP A 99 -0.63 -0.07 9.15
C ASP A 99 -0.57 0.62 7.78
N VAL A 100 -1.46 0.20 6.87
CA VAL A 100 -1.73 0.80 5.56
C VAL A 100 -3.19 1.22 5.50
N ILE A 101 -3.44 2.39 4.93
CA ILE A 101 -4.80 2.92 4.78
C ILE A 101 -5.15 2.98 3.29
N LEU A 102 -6.25 2.35 2.92
CA LEU A 102 -6.87 2.51 1.60
C LEU A 102 -8.01 3.51 1.70
N ILE A 103 -7.89 4.64 1.00
CA ILE A 103 -8.95 5.65 0.92
C ILE A 103 -9.68 5.51 -0.42
N ALA A 104 -10.98 5.25 -0.38
CA ALA A 104 -11.84 5.05 -1.55
C ALA A 104 -13.18 5.78 -1.39
N VAL A 105 -13.12 7.08 -1.11
CA VAL A 105 -14.26 7.98 -0.93
C VAL A 105 -14.47 8.88 -2.15
N PRO A 106 -15.63 9.55 -2.32
CA PRO A 106 -15.75 10.67 -3.24
C PRO A 106 -14.67 11.73 -2.99
N TYR A 107 -14.11 12.32 -4.04
CA TYR A 107 -12.99 13.24 -3.90
C TYR A 107 -13.32 14.45 -3.02
N SER A 108 -14.56 14.94 -3.10
CA SER A 108 -15.07 16.01 -2.25
C SER A 108 -15.01 15.72 -0.74
N ALA A 109 -15.01 14.46 -0.35
CA ALA A 109 -14.88 14.04 1.06
C ALA A 109 -13.43 13.93 1.55
N LEU A 110 -12.43 13.96 0.66
CA LEU A 110 -11.04 13.67 0.99
C LEU A 110 -10.45 14.69 1.98
N LEU A 111 -10.78 15.98 1.83
CA LEU A 111 -10.36 17.04 2.76
C LEU A 111 -10.83 16.76 4.20
N GLN A 112 -12.10 16.38 4.35
CA GLN A 112 -12.67 16.09 5.66
C GLN A 112 -12.03 14.85 6.28
N VAL A 113 -11.86 13.78 5.49
CA VAL A 113 -11.15 12.56 5.93
C VAL A 113 -9.74 12.87 6.40
N GLY A 114 -8.98 13.68 5.62
CA GLY A 114 -7.61 14.06 5.98
C GLY A 114 -7.54 14.87 7.26
N ARG A 115 -8.43 15.85 7.45
CA ARG A 115 -8.49 16.70 8.66
C ARG A 115 -8.88 15.94 9.91
N ASP A 116 -9.98 15.20 9.84
CA ASP A 116 -10.55 14.51 11.01
C ASP A 116 -9.62 13.40 11.50
N ASN A 117 -8.85 12.79 10.60
CA ASN A 117 -7.98 11.66 10.92
C ASN A 117 -6.49 11.99 10.83
N ALA A 118 -6.10 13.27 10.77
CA ALA A 118 -4.72 13.69 10.54
C ALA A 118 -3.72 13.02 11.49
N LYS A 119 -4.03 12.94 12.79
CA LYS A 119 -3.18 12.29 13.80
C LYS A 119 -3.02 10.79 13.56
N ALA A 120 -4.10 10.10 13.19
CA ALA A 120 -4.08 8.65 12.95
C ALA A 120 -3.42 8.29 11.62
N LEU A 121 -3.45 9.20 10.63
CA LEU A 121 -2.86 9.01 9.30
C LEU A 121 -1.37 9.40 9.24
N ALA A 122 -0.89 10.22 10.19
CA ALA A 122 0.48 10.74 10.19
C ALA A 122 1.53 9.61 10.11
N GLY A 123 2.42 9.69 9.13
CA GLY A 123 3.50 8.73 8.86
C GLY A 123 3.06 7.39 8.28
N LYS A 124 1.76 7.13 8.14
CA LYS A 124 1.25 5.90 7.55
C LYS A 124 1.34 5.92 6.03
N VAL A 125 1.46 4.74 5.44
CA VAL A 125 1.26 4.56 4.00
C VAL A 125 -0.23 4.68 3.70
N VAL A 126 -0.57 5.63 2.84
CA VAL A 126 -1.94 5.89 2.40
C VAL A 126 -2.06 5.62 0.91
N LEU A 127 -2.87 4.63 0.56
CA LEU A 127 -3.24 4.32 -0.82
C LEU A 127 -4.51 5.11 -1.16
N ASN A 128 -4.38 6.20 -1.92
CA ASN A 128 -5.53 6.99 -2.32
C ASN A 128 -6.10 6.51 -3.68
N ALA A 129 -7.27 5.90 -3.63
CA ALA A 129 -8.04 5.47 -4.80
C ALA A 129 -9.12 6.48 -5.25
N SER A 130 -9.20 7.63 -4.60
CA SER A 130 -10.17 8.68 -4.95
C SER A 130 -9.80 9.37 -6.25
N ASN A 131 -10.80 9.72 -7.05
CA ASN A 131 -10.60 10.45 -8.30
C ASN A 131 -11.43 11.74 -8.31
N PRO A 132 -10.84 12.88 -8.75
CA PRO A 132 -11.56 14.13 -8.91
C PRO A 132 -12.44 14.08 -10.17
N ILE A 133 -13.76 13.88 -9.98
CA ILE A 133 -14.75 13.82 -11.05
C ILE A 133 -15.64 15.07 -10.96
N PRO A 134 -15.47 16.09 -11.84
CA PRO A 134 -16.18 17.38 -11.73
C PRO A 134 -17.69 17.27 -11.67
N SER A 135 -18.30 16.32 -12.38
CA SER A 135 -19.75 16.09 -12.34
C SER A 135 -20.27 15.59 -10.99
N ARG A 136 -19.40 15.00 -10.15
CA ARG A 136 -19.74 14.51 -8.82
C ARG A 136 -19.21 15.42 -7.71
N ASP A 137 -17.99 15.93 -7.87
CA ASP A 137 -17.23 16.57 -6.81
C ASP A 137 -17.11 18.10 -6.99
N GLY A 138 -17.64 18.66 -8.08
CA GLY A 138 -17.72 20.12 -8.30
C GLY A 138 -16.36 20.79 -8.43
N ASP A 139 -16.22 21.99 -7.82
CA ASP A 139 -15.04 22.86 -7.95
C ASP A 139 -13.77 22.25 -7.35
N VAL A 140 -13.89 21.47 -6.28
CA VAL A 140 -12.73 20.80 -5.67
C VAL A 140 -12.07 19.83 -6.65
N ALA A 141 -12.87 19.18 -7.50
CA ALA A 141 -12.33 18.30 -8.53
C ALA A 141 -11.65 19.08 -9.65
N ARG A 142 -12.23 20.20 -10.08
CA ARG A 142 -11.62 21.08 -11.09
C ARG A 142 -10.28 21.63 -10.61
N ALA A 143 -10.23 22.18 -9.41
CA ALA A 143 -9.00 22.69 -8.81
C ALA A 143 -7.89 21.61 -8.69
N ALA A 144 -8.26 20.38 -8.32
CA ALA A 144 -7.31 19.28 -8.25
C ALA A 144 -6.78 18.85 -9.62
N GLN A 145 -7.62 18.89 -10.67
CA GLN A 145 -7.18 18.60 -12.03
C GLN A 145 -6.24 19.68 -12.58
N GLU A 146 -6.54 20.96 -12.32
CA GLU A 146 -5.70 22.10 -12.72
C GLU A 146 -4.34 22.11 -12.02
N LYS A 147 -4.32 21.85 -10.73
CA LYS A 147 -3.10 21.79 -9.93
C LYS A 147 -2.21 20.58 -10.26
N GLY A 148 -2.84 19.48 -10.62
CA GLY A 148 -2.25 18.16 -10.71
C GLY A 148 -2.68 17.29 -9.53
N VAL A 149 -3.35 16.19 -9.86
CA VAL A 149 -4.03 15.35 -8.86
C VAL A 149 -3.11 14.79 -7.77
N GLY A 150 -1.84 14.51 -8.08
CA GLY A 150 -0.88 14.01 -7.08
C GLY A 150 -0.53 15.08 -6.04
N GLU A 151 -0.29 16.31 -6.48
CA GLU A 151 0.00 17.44 -5.61
C GLU A 151 -1.22 17.83 -4.78
N ALA A 152 -2.40 17.88 -5.39
CA ALA A 152 -3.64 18.16 -4.68
C ALA A 152 -3.92 17.13 -3.59
N ASP A 153 -3.70 15.85 -3.85
CA ASP A 153 -3.88 14.80 -2.85
C ASP A 153 -2.91 14.94 -1.68
N ALA A 154 -1.65 15.30 -1.94
CA ALA A 154 -0.65 15.51 -0.90
C ALA A 154 -1.03 16.67 0.06
N GLU A 155 -1.67 17.72 -0.46
CA GLU A 155 -2.21 18.81 0.37
C GLU A 155 -3.44 18.42 1.18
N LEU A 156 -4.29 17.56 0.62
CA LEU A 156 -5.49 17.07 1.30
C LEU A 156 -5.18 16.01 2.38
N LEU A 157 -4.03 15.34 2.27
CA LEU A 157 -3.57 14.27 3.16
C LEU A 157 -2.17 14.55 3.73
N PRO A 158 -1.98 15.69 4.42
CA PRO A 158 -0.65 16.12 4.86
C PRO A 158 -0.06 15.14 5.89
N GLY A 159 1.27 14.97 5.84
CA GLY A 159 2.01 14.12 6.77
C GLY A 159 1.86 12.62 6.52
N THR A 160 1.16 12.20 5.46
CA THR A 160 1.06 10.81 5.05
C THR A 160 2.19 10.43 4.09
N ARG A 161 2.46 9.15 3.98
CA ARG A 161 3.30 8.57 2.94
C ARG A 161 2.40 8.15 1.78
N LEU A 162 2.04 9.15 0.97
CA LEU A 162 1.01 9.04 -0.05
C LEU A 162 1.44 8.22 -1.25
N VAL A 163 0.58 7.29 -1.67
CA VAL A 163 0.63 6.61 -2.97
C VAL A 163 -0.76 6.63 -3.60
N ARG A 164 -0.89 7.08 -4.83
CA ARG A 164 -2.12 6.85 -5.59
C ARG A 164 -2.13 5.43 -6.14
N ALA A 165 -3.21 4.69 -5.91
CA ALA A 165 -3.37 3.31 -6.36
C ALA A 165 -4.86 2.96 -6.53
N PHE A 166 -5.18 1.95 -7.35
CA PHE A 166 -6.53 1.44 -7.60
C PHE A 166 -7.53 2.47 -8.14
N ASN A 167 -7.03 3.47 -8.84
CA ASN A 167 -7.81 4.60 -9.35
C ASN A 167 -7.84 4.73 -10.88
N SER A 168 -7.14 3.85 -11.61
CA SER A 168 -7.04 3.93 -13.07
C SER A 168 -8.21 3.30 -13.82
N THR A 169 -8.99 2.41 -13.18
CA THR A 169 -10.15 1.75 -13.81
C THR A 169 -11.34 1.61 -12.85
N GLY A 170 -12.46 1.11 -13.34
CA GLY A 170 -13.68 0.97 -12.56
C GLY A 170 -13.65 -0.19 -11.56
N ALA A 171 -14.37 -0.05 -10.44
CA ALA A 171 -14.44 -1.04 -9.37
C ALA A 171 -14.80 -2.46 -9.86
N GLY A 172 -15.74 -2.56 -10.84
CA GLY A 172 -16.14 -3.86 -11.40
C GLY A 172 -14.99 -4.57 -12.11
N LYS A 173 -14.08 -3.82 -12.75
CA LYS A 173 -12.90 -4.40 -13.40
C LYS A 173 -11.90 -4.93 -12.38
N PHE A 174 -11.67 -4.21 -11.30
CA PHE A 174 -10.80 -4.74 -10.23
C PHE A 174 -11.35 -6.07 -9.66
N THR A 175 -12.66 -6.19 -9.46
CA THR A 175 -13.23 -7.44 -8.94
C THR A 175 -13.22 -8.58 -9.97
N SER A 176 -13.46 -8.31 -11.27
CA SER A 176 -13.53 -9.35 -12.30
C SER A 176 -12.16 -9.81 -12.82
N GLU A 177 -11.15 -8.95 -12.77
CA GLU A 177 -9.81 -9.21 -13.32
C GLU A 177 -8.78 -9.61 -12.24
N ALA A 178 -9.17 -9.61 -10.97
CA ALA A 178 -8.28 -10.08 -9.90
C ALA A 178 -7.90 -11.54 -10.12
N HIS A 179 -6.61 -11.84 -9.96
CA HIS A 179 -6.05 -13.19 -10.12
C HIS A 179 -6.34 -13.86 -11.48
N ARG A 180 -6.67 -13.08 -12.53
CA ARG A 180 -6.93 -13.65 -13.86
C ARG A 180 -5.75 -14.50 -14.35
N SER A 181 -6.03 -15.51 -15.16
CA SER A 181 -5.02 -16.32 -15.83
C SER A 181 -4.30 -15.52 -16.91
N GLY A 182 -3.05 -15.88 -17.22
CA GLY A 182 -2.22 -15.18 -18.20
C GLY A 182 -1.65 -13.88 -17.64
N GLU A 183 -1.53 -12.88 -18.49
CA GLU A 183 -0.97 -11.59 -18.10
C GLU A 183 -1.92 -10.84 -17.17
N LYS A 184 -1.41 -10.44 -16.00
CA LYS A 184 -2.21 -9.74 -14.99
C LYS A 184 -2.67 -8.36 -15.44
N LEU A 185 -3.76 -7.88 -14.86
CA LEU A 185 -4.17 -6.50 -14.96
C LEU A 185 -3.08 -5.60 -14.35
N GLY A 186 -2.61 -4.62 -15.12
CA GLY A 186 -1.69 -3.59 -14.64
C GLY A 186 -2.42 -2.56 -13.78
N VAL A 187 -1.85 -2.24 -12.63
CA VAL A 187 -2.32 -1.18 -11.74
C VAL A 187 -1.25 -0.11 -11.64
N ALA A 188 -1.53 1.07 -12.20
CA ALA A 188 -0.63 2.22 -12.02
C ALA A 188 -0.60 2.62 -10.55
N ILE A 189 0.61 2.77 -9.99
CA ILE A 189 0.83 3.34 -8.67
C ILE A 189 1.78 4.53 -8.76
N ALA A 190 1.43 5.64 -8.11
CA ALA A 190 2.20 6.86 -8.15
C ALA A 190 2.52 7.37 -6.75
N GLY A 191 3.81 7.61 -6.48
CA GLY A 191 4.31 8.11 -5.20
C GLY A 191 5.80 8.41 -5.27
N ASP A 192 6.30 9.17 -4.29
CA ASP A 192 7.70 9.60 -4.24
C ASP A 192 8.47 8.99 -3.05
N ASP A 193 7.76 8.40 -2.07
CA ASP A 193 8.39 7.67 -0.97
C ASP A 193 8.66 6.21 -1.39
N ALA A 194 9.94 5.86 -1.56
CA ALA A 194 10.35 4.55 -2.02
C ALA A 194 9.89 3.39 -1.10
N GLY A 195 9.78 3.62 0.22
CA GLY A 195 9.28 2.63 1.17
C GLY A 195 7.78 2.43 1.04
N ALA A 196 7.01 3.52 0.86
CA ALA A 196 5.57 3.46 0.61
C ALA A 196 5.26 2.79 -0.73
N MET A 197 6.04 3.08 -1.77
CA MET A 197 5.89 2.46 -3.09
C MET A 197 6.11 0.94 -3.03
N LYS A 198 7.10 0.45 -2.28
CA LYS A 198 7.30 -1.00 -2.06
C LYS A 198 6.11 -1.65 -1.39
N ILE A 199 5.55 -1.02 -0.36
CA ILE A 199 4.35 -1.50 0.35
C ILE A 199 3.14 -1.47 -0.59
N ALA A 200 2.94 -0.40 -1.34
CA ALA A 200 1.85 -0.29 -2.31
C ALA A 200 1.94 -1.37 -3.39
N ALA A 201 3.14 -1.62 -3.93
CA ALA A 201 3.38 -2.66 -4.91
C ALA A 201 3.06 -4.06 -4.36
N GLN A 202 3.42 -4.34 -3.09
CA GLN A 202 3.04 -5.58 -2.42
C GLN A 202 1.51 -5.71 -2.33
N ILE A 203 0.81 -4.69 -1.81
CA ILE A 203 -0.66 -4.68 -1.66
C ILE A 203 -1.35 -4.89 -3.02
N VAL A 204 -0.84 -4.29 -4.09
CA VAL A 204 -1.36 -4.49 -5.44
C VAL A 204 -1.21 -5.95 -5.88
N ARG A 205 -0.05 -6.58 -5.62
CA ARG A 205 0.18 -8.00 -5.94
C ARG A 205 -0.68 -8.94 -5.12
N ASP A 206 -0.82 -8.66 -3.82
CA ASP A 206 -1.64 -9.45 -2.90
C ASP A 206 -3.14 -9.39 -3.29
N ALA A 207 -3.60 -8.26 -3.84
CA ALA A 207 -4.92 -8.12 -4.42
C ALA A 207 -5.10 -8.82 -5.80
N GLY A 208 -4.03 -9.43 -6.36
CA GLY A 208 -4.08 -10.22 -7.58
C GLY A 208 -3.71 -9.50 -8.88
N PHE A 209 -3.06 -8.34 -8.80
CA PHE A 209 -2.68 -7.49 -9.93
C PHE A 209 -1.15 -7.37 -10.07
N GLU A 210 -0.69 -6.57 -11.04
CA GLU A 210 0.73 -6.24 -11.17
C GLU A 210 0.91 -4.71 -11.16
N PRO A 211 1.74 -4.15 -10.25
CA PRO A 211 1.95 -2.71 -10.19
C PRO A 211 2.82 -2.19 -11.34
N VAL A 212 2.51 -0.99 -11.80
CA VAL A 212 3.34 -0.18 -12.69
C VAL A 212 3.64 1.14 -11.98
N GLU A 213 4.90 1.33 -11.61
CA GLU A 213 5.34 2.40 -10.74
C GLU A 213 5.71 3.66 -11.53
N VAL A 214 5.23 4.82 -11.08
CA VAL A 214 5.60 6.13 -11.61
C VAL A 214 5.74 7.15 -10.47
N PRO A 215 6.48 8.26 -10.66
CA PRO A 215 6.50 9.38 -9.71
C PRO A 215 5.09 9.97 -9.50
N LEU A 216 4.84 10.56 -8.32
CA LEU A 216 3.55 11.14 -7.96
C LEU A 216 3.06 12.21 -8.96
N ALA A 217 3.96 13.02 -9.49
CA ALA A 217 3.66 14.04 -10.50
C ALA A 217 3.02 13.48 -11.78
N ARG A 218 3.24 12.18 -12.09
CA ARG A 218 2.67 11.49 -13.25
C ARG A 218 1.29 10.88 -12.98
N ALA A 219 0.76 11.01 -11.77
CA ALA A 219 -0.56 10.48 -11.40
C ALA A 219 -1.70 10.98 -12.32
N LYS A 220 -1.57 12.20 -12.89
CA LYS A 220 -2.51 12.75 -13.87
C LYS A 220 -2.65 11.93 -15.15
N GLU A 221 -1.65 11.12 -15.49
CA GLU A 221 -1.66 10.34 -16.74
C GLU A 221 -2.69 9.19 -16.72
N PHE A 222 -3.13 8.75 -15.54
CA PHE A 222 -4.14 7.69 -15.36
C PHE A 222 -5.32 8.10 -14.47
N ALA A 223 -5.45 9.39 -14.17
CA ALA A 223 -6.60 9.98 -13.49
C ALA A 223 -7.50 10.76 -14.48
N PRO A 224 -8.77 11.03 -14.18
CA PRO A 224 -9.59 11.90 -15.03
C PRO A 224 -8.96 13.29 -15.22
N PRO A 225 -9.00 13.89 -16.42
CA PRO A 225 -9.65 13.46 -17.65
C PRO A 225 -8.74 12.67 -18.62
N SER A 226 -7.66 12.05 -18.15
CA SER A 226 -6.73 11.32 -19.03
C SER A 226 -7.44 10.25 -19.88
N PRO A 227 -7.00 10.05 -21.14
CA PRO A 227 -7.53 8.99 -22.00
C PRO A 227 -7.18 7.57 -21.50
N LEU A 228 -6.24 7.42 -20.56
CA LEU A 228 -5.92 6.14 -19.91
C LEU A 228 -6.90 5.80 -18.78
N PHE A 229 -7.57 6.81 -18.21
CA PHE A 229 -8.56 6.59 -17.16
C PHE A 229 -9.73 5.74 -17.64
N GLY A 230 -10.13 4.77 -16.84
CA GLY A 230 -11.25 3.86 -17.14
C GLY A 230 -10.85 2.62 -17.97
N LYS A 231 -9.64 2.57 -18.51
CA LYS A 231 -9.16 1.43 -19.27
C LYS A 231 -8.62 0.32 -18.37
N ALA A 232 -9.05 -0.91 -18.62
CA ALA A 232 -8.47 -2.10 -18.00
C ALA A 232 -7.41 -2.64 -18.97
N MET A 233 -6.13 -2.41 -18.63
CA MET A 233 -4.98 -2.77 -19.46
C MET A 233 -4.18 -3.89 -18.78
N SER A 234 -3.57 -4.76 -19.57
CA SER A 234 -2.55 -5.67 -19.07
C SER A 234 -1.33 -4.89 -18.58
N VAL A 235 -0.43 -5.54 -17.84
CA VAL A 235 0.76 -4.86 -17.34
C VAL A 235 1.67 -4.35 -18.47
N SER A 236 1.80 -5.11 -19.57
CA SER A 236 2.61 -4.69 -20.73
C SER A 236 1.97 -3.52 -21.47
N GLU A 237 0.64 -3.54 -21.67
CA GLU A 237 -0.09 -2.43 -22.27
C GLU A 237 0.02 -1.15 -21.43
N LEU A 238 -0.12 -1.28 -20.10
CA LEU A 238 -0.02 -0.14 -19.19
C LEU A 238 1.40 0.45 -19.17
N ARG A 239 2.43 -0.40 -19.11
CA ARG A 239 3.84 0.03 -19.21
C ARG A 239 4.12 0.78 -20.50
N LYS A 240 3.67 0.22 -21.64
CA LYS A 240 3.79 0.88 -22.94
C LYS A 240 3.07 2.23 -22.97
N ALA A 241 1.85 2.29 -22.44
CA ALA A 241 1.05 3.52 -22.42
C ALA A 241 1.69 4.62 -21.54
N LEU A 242 2.34 4.22 -20.44
CA LEU A 242 3.06 5.13 -19.54
C LEU A 242 4.53 5.35 -19.94
N GLY A 243 5.04 4.68 -20.98
CA GLY A 243 6.44 4.81 -21.42
C GLY A 243 7.45 4.40 -20.34
N VAL A 244 7.11 3.42 -19.49
CA VAL A 244 8.00 2.85 -18.47
C VAL A 244 8.54 1.50 -18.95
N ASN A 245 9.87 1.38 -19.00
CA ASN A 245 10.55 0.13 -19.33
C ASN A 245 10.49 -0.85 -18.16
N GLN A 246 10.77 -2.13 -18.44
CA GLN A 246 10.83 -3.20 -17.43
C GLN A 246 11.85 -2.94 -16.35
#